data_0e2faee24cd3ae62ffb88c17eedd3432
#
_entry.id   0e2faee24cd3ae62ffb88c17eedd3432
#
_cell.length_a   1.000
_cell.length_b   1.000
_cell.length_c   1.000
_cell.angle_alpha   90.00
_cell.angle_beta   90.00
_cell.angle_gamma   90.00
#
_symmetry.space_group_name_H-M   'P 1'
#
loop_
_entity.id
_entity.type
_entity.pdbx_description
1 polymer ?
#
loop_
_entity_poly.entity_id
_entity_poly.type
_entity_poly.pdbx_seq_one_letter_code
_entity_poly.pdbx_strand_id
1 'polypeptide(L)'
;MELRHLRYFIAVAEELNFSRAAARLHVWQPPLSRQIRGLEAELKVKLLDRNTQGVRLTRAGHAVLARSRKLVRDAESLLAEAQMIENESQEELRIGYAPSPTAVILSSVLCRYHELSPGARLTLHDLTHTEMLSGLKAGKLHAALTIRPAAGEMRGLNFEVIRRHPVGIICSHSSPLAQQPAVRPSVVARSELVIYRATEFPEYLQWVSKILRVSQGRLMIIQECTDALSVVATVASGRGLAVVGEFITAVAGDRVRFLPFVSGAHFQEVGLLYRQSGLGENIRKLVAAALASKQPS
;
A
#
# COMPACT_ATOMS: atom_id res chain seq x y z
N MET A 1 3.15 32.01 10.97
CA MET A 1 3.42 30.53 10.93
C MET A 1 3.37 30.08 9.48
N GLU A 2 4.39 29.36 8.99
CA GLU A 2 4.50 28.83 7.63
C GLU A 2 4.52 27.30 7.67
N LEU A 3 4.08 26.66 6.58
CA LEU A 3 4.13 25.19 6.46
C LEU A 3 5.55 24.63 6.65
N ARG A 4 6.58 25.39 6.27
CA ARG A 4 7.96 25.02 6.49
C ARG A 4 8.29 24.84 7.97
N HIS A 5 7.78 25.69 8.85
CA HIS A 5 7.95 25.57 10.30
C HIS A 5 7.35 24.26 10.83
N LEU A 6 6.16 23.87 10.30
CA LEU A 6 5.51 22.63 10.67
C LEU A 6 6.29 21.41 10.19
N ARG A 7 6.82 21.42 8.96
CA ARG A 7 7.68 20.35 8.44
C ARG A 7 8.95 20.18 9.29
N TYR A 8 9.56 21.27 9.66
CA TYR A 8 10.74 21.25 10.51
C TYR A 8 10.44 20.70 11.91
N PHE A 9 9.32 21.11 12.50
CA PHE A 9 8.87 20.60 13.79
C PHE A 9 8.58 19.09 13.72
N ILE A 10 7.87 18.62 12.69
CA ILE A 10 7.59 17.19 12.48
C ILE A 10 8.89 16.39 12.42
N ALA A 11 9.87 16.82 11.62
CA ALA A 11 11.14 16.12 11.49
C ALA A 11 11.89 16.05 12.82
N VAL A 12 11.96 17.14 13.59
CA VAL A 12 12.63 17.13 14.91
C VAL A 12 11.87 16.26 15.91
N ALA A 13 10.56 16.27 15.87
CA ALA A 13 9.69 15.47 16.75
C ALA A 13 9.80 13.96 16.48
N GLU A 14 10.06 13.56 15.23
CA GLU A 14 10.24 12.17 14.83
C GLU A 14 11.65 11.66 15.13
N GLU A 15 12.66 12.48 14.87
CA GLU A 15 14.05 12.12 15.12
C GLU A 15 14.48 12.26 16.59
N LEU A 16 13.76 13.05 17.37
CA LEU A 16 14.14 13.45 18.74
C LEU A 16 15.60 13.95 18.83
N ASN A 17 16.10 14.47 17.72
CA ASN A 17 17.48 14.91 17.56
C ASN A 17 17.59 15.97 16.45
N PHE A 18 18.07 17.16 16.79
CA PHE A 18 18.19 18.26 15.82
C PHE A 18 19.18 17.98 14.69
N SER A 19 20.29 17.30 14.97
CA SER A 19 21.31 17.01 13.93
C SER A 19 20.79 15.99 12.92
N ARG A 20 20.11 14.92 13.39
CA ARG A 20 19.49 13.94 12.50
C ARG A 20 18.36 14.55 11.69
N ALA A 21 17.51 15.37 12.32
CA ALA A 21 16.44 16.07 11.62
C ALA A 21 16.99 17.04 10.57
N ALA A 22 18.07 17.76 10.86
CA ALA A 22 18.72 18.64 9.92
C ALA A 22 19.31 17.88 8.73
N ALA A 23 19.96 16.74 8.96
CA ALA A 23 20.46 15.85 7.91
C ALA A 23 19.34 15.33 7.02
N ARG A 24 18.22 14.85 7.62
CA ARG A 24 17.03 14.38 6.88
C ARG A 24 16.40 15.47 6.03
N LEU A 25 16.42 16.72 6.49
CA LEU A 25 15.86 17.88 5.79
C LEU A 25 16.83 18.55 4.83
N HIS A 26 18.08 18.06 4.75
CA HIS A 26 19.17 18.67 3.97
C HIS A 26 19.39 20.15 4.31
N VAL A 27 19.33 20.50 5.60
CA VAL A 27 19.56 21.85 6.11
C VAL A 27 20.62 21.85 7.24
N TRP A 28 21.16 23.03 7.56
CA TRP A 28 22.04 23.17 8.71
C TRP A 28 21.25 23.20 10.02
N GLN A 29 21.81 22.61 11.08
CA GLN A 29 21.17 22.53 12.41
C GLN A 29 20.88 23.89 13.06
N PRO A 30 21.75 24.92 13.02
CA PRO A 30 21.45 26.21 13.64
C PRO A 30 20.21 26.92 13.08
N PRO A 31 20.01 27.04 11.75
CA PRO A 31 18.75 27.54 11.17
C PRO A 31 17.53 26.74 11.62
N LEU A 32 17.60 25.41 11.59
CA LEU A 32 16.50 24.55 12.01
C LEU A 32 16.07 24.84 13.46
N SER A 33 17.04 24.92 14.40
CA SER A 33 16.79 25.24 15.80
C SER A 33 16.17 26.63 15.99
N ARG A 34 16.56 27.60 15.15
CA ARG A 34 16.03 28.97 15.17
C ARG A 34 14.57 28.99 14.70
N GLN A 35 14.26 28.28 13.63
CA GLN A 35 12.90 28.18 13.10
C GLN A 35 11.93 27.50 14.09
N ILE A 36 12.38 26.47 14.79
CA ILE A 36 11.55 25.82 15.84
C ILE A 36 11.31 26.80 17.00
N ARG A 37 12.34 27.55 17.45
CA ARG A 37 12.12 28.58 18.48
C ARG A 37 11.17 29.67 18.04
N GLY A 38 11.24 30.08 16.77
CA GLY A 38 10.28 31.03 16.19
C GLY A 38 8.84 30.50 16.23
N LEU A 39 8.63 29.21 15.87
CA LEU A 39 7.33 28.56 15.97
C LEU A 39 6.82 28.50 17.42
N GLU A 40 7.66 28.12 18.37
CA GLU A 40 7.32 28.09 19.80
C GLU A 40 6.94 29.50 20.33
N ALA A 41 7.66 30.53 19.92
CA ALA A 41 7.37 31.92 20.28
C ALA A 41 6.05 32.40 19.69
N GLU A 42 5.77 32.09 18.45
CA GLU A 42 4.50 32.44 17.77
C GLU A 42 3.29 31.74 18.42
N LEU A 43 3.43 30.45 18.75
CA LEU A 43 2.41 29.67 19.43
C LEU A 43 2.31 29.98 20.92
N LYS A 44 3.30 30.72 21.49
CA LYS A 44 3.42 31.05 22.92
C LYS A 44 3.47 29.82 23.84
N VAL A 45 3.94 28.68 23.30
CA VAL A 45 4.10 27.44 24.07
C VAL A 45 5.39 26.73 23.66
N LYS A 46 6.03 26.04 24.61
CA LYS A 46 7.12 25.11 24.30
C LYS A 46 6.58 23.82 23.74
N LEU A 47 7.14 23.41 22.60
CA LEU A 47 6.79 22.14 21.94
C LEU A 47 7.80 21.06 22.27
N LEU A 48 9.05 21.45 22.53
CA LEU A 48 10.17 20.57 22.80
C LEU A 48 10.87 20.92 24.12
N ASP A 49 11.08 19.91 24.96
CA ASP A 49 11.99 19.99 26.09
C ASP A 49 13.40 19.60 25.64
N ARG A 50 14.37 20.46 25.91
CA ARG A 50 15.77 20.31 25.54
C ARG A 50 16.58 20.23 26.80
N ASN A 51 17.24 19.11 27.04
CA ASN A 51 18.15 18.93 28.16
C ASN A 51 19.44 18.22 27.71
N THR A 52 20.34 18.00 28.61
CA THR A 52 21.61 17.30 28.36
C THR A 52 21.41 15.84 27.92
N GLN A 53 20.22 15.27 28.15
CA GLN A 53 19.87 13.89 27.76
C GLN A 53 19.20 13.82 26.37
N GLY A 54 18.91 14.95 25.71
CA GLY A 54 18.33 14.99 24.38
C GLY A 54 17.12 15.89 24.24
N VAL A 55 16.27 15.56 23.26
CA VAL A 55 15.06 16.29 22.90
C VAL A 55 13.84 15.39 23.17
N ARG A 56 12.82 15.95 23.83
CA ARG A 56 11.54 15.28 24.09
C ARG A 56 10.39 16.20 23.71
N LEU A 57 9.25 15.63 23.33
CA LEU A 57 8.04 16.38 23.11
C LEU A 57 7.37 16.75 24.45
N THR A 58 6.92 18.01 24.57
CA THR A 58 6.01 18.41 25.64
C THR A 58 4.62 17.88 25.39
N ARG A 59 3.70 18.02 26.36
CA ARG A 59 2.27 17.73 26.16
C ARG A 59 1.69 18.56 25.02
N ALA A 60 2.03 19.84 24.93
CA ALA A 60 1.66 20.72 23.83
C ALA A 60 2.29 20.25 22.51
N GLY A 61 3.58 19.82 22.54
CA GLY A 61 4.27 19.26 21.39
C GLY A 61 3.56 18.04 20.77
N HIS A 62 3.09 17.10 21.59
CA HIS A 62 2.30 15.96 21.11
C HIS A 62 1.01 16.38 20.42
N ALA A 63 0.25 17.31 21.02
CA ALA A 63 -0.99 17.80 20.43
C ALA A 63 -0.76 18.56 19.12
N VAL A 64 0.27 19.43 19.07
CA VAL A 64 0.65 20.21 17.90
C VAL A 64 1.19 19.28 16.80
N LEU A 65 1.97 18.24 17.13
CA LEU A 65 2.49 17.28 16.14
C LEU A 65 1.38 16.61 15.34
N ALA A 66 0.33 16.13 16.03
CA ALA A 66 -0.79 15.48 15.35
C ALA A 66 -1.50 16.44 14.37
N ARG A 67 -1.69 17.72 14.78
CA ARG A 67 -2.30 18.74 13.92
C ARG A 67 -1.37 19.20 12.79
N SER A 68 -0.08 19.36 13.07
CA SER A 68 0.92 19.75 12.05
C SER A 68 1.02 18.73 10.93
N ARG A 69 1.04 17.44 11.27
CA ARG A 69 1.00 16.36 10.26
C ARG A 69 -0.24 16.44 9.37
N LYS A 70 -1.39 16.78 9.96
CA LYS A 70 -2.62 16.96 9.18
C LYS A 70 -2.51 18.15 8.23
N LEU A 71 -2.11 19.33 8.73
CA LEU A 71 -2.00 20.56 7.94
C LEU A 71 -1.01 20.42 6.78
N VAL A 72 0.15 19.80 7.02
CA VAL A 72 1.14 19.57 5.95
C VAL A 72 0.57 18.66 4.88
N ARG A 73 -0.10 17.56 5.26
CA ARG A 73 -0.75 16.67 4.28
C ARG A 73 -1.88 17.36 3.52
N ASP A 74 -2.72 18.15 4.19
CA ASP A 74 -3.82 18.87 3.55
C ASP A 74 -3.28 19.88 2.53
N ALA A 75 -2.17 20.56 2.83
CA ALA A 75 -1.50 21.47 1.89
C ALA A 75 -0.83 20.73 0.71
N GLU A 76 -0.23 19.58 0.95
CA GLU A 76 0.32 18.73 -0.12
C GLU A 76 -0.80 18.19 -1.03
N SER A 77 -1.97 17.86 -0.44
CA SER A 77 -3.15 17.45 -1.18
C SER A 77 -3.69 18.59 -2.07
N LEU A 78 -3.72 19.82 -1.55
CA LEU A 78 -4.15 20.99 -2.31
C LEU A 78 -3.25 21.25 -3.54
N LEU A 79 -1.93 21.16 -3.34
CA LEU A 79 -0.98 21.32 -4.46
C LEU A 79 -1.18 20.21 -5.51
N ALA A 80 -1.36 19.00 -5.07
CA ALA A 80 -1.64 17.85 -5.94
C ALA A 80 -2.96 18.04 -6.70
N GLU A 81 -4.01 18.55 -6.04
CA GLU A 81 -5.32 18.80 -6.63
C GLU A 81 -5.25 19.92 -7.69
N ALA A 82 -4.55 21.00 -7.40
CA ALA A 82 -4.33 22.08 -8.37
C ALA A 82 -3.56 21.60 -9.61
N GLN A 83 -2.49 20.82 -9.40
CA GLN A 83 -1.71 20.22 -10.49
C GLN A 83 -2.53 19.23 -11.33
N MET A 84 -3.48 18.52 -10.70
CA MET A 84 -4.35 17.59 -11.44
C MET A 84 -5.37 18.32 -12.29
N ILE A 85 -5.98 19.41 -11.79
CA ILE A 85 -6.91 20.24 -12.56
C ILE A 85 -6.20 20.83 -13.79
N GLU A 86 -4.98 21.31 -13.63
CA GLU A 86 -4.17 21.80 -14.76
C GLU A 86 -3.80 20.68 -15.75
N ASN A 87 -3.48 19.48 -15.23
CA ASN A 87 -3.15 18.31 -16.04
C ASN A 87 -4.39 17.61 -16.64
N GLU A 88 -5.61 17.90 -16.19
CA GLU A 88 -6.85 17.43 -16.82
C GLU A 88 -7.01 17.96 -18.26
N SER A 89 -6.36 19.09 -18.58
CA SER A 89 -6.26 19.60 -19.96
C SER A 89 -5.34 18.75 -20.86
N GLN A 90 -4.52 17.86 -20.27
CA GLN A 90 -3.71 16.88 -20.96
C GLN A 90 -4.25 15.49 -20.66
N GLU A 91 -5.11 14.98 -21.49
CA GLU A 91 -5.81 13.69 -21.56
C GLU A 91 -5.08 12.42 -21.06
N GLU A 92 -4.07 12.52 -20.17
CA GLU A 92 -3.26 11.41 -19.68
C GLU A 92 -3.70 10.92 -18.30
N LEU A 93 -4.13 9.67 -18.22
CA LEU A 93 -4.51 8.99 -16.98
C LEU A 93 -3.38 8.08 -16.49
N ARG A 94 -2.77 8.40 -15.34
CA ARG A 94 -1.70 7.59 -14.71
C ARG A 94 -2.29 6.65 -13.68
N ILE A 95 -2.12 5.34 -13.92
CA ILE A 95 -2.69 4.28 -13.08
C ILE A 95 -1.55 3.41 -12.54
N GLY A 96 -1.49 3.28 -11.20
CA GLY A 96 -0.66 2.26 -10.56
C GLY A 96 -1.34 0.89 -10.63
N TYR A 97 -0.59 -0.18 -10.73
CA TYR A 97 -1.16 -1.53 -10.64
C TYR A 97 -0.20 -2.51 -9.97
N ALA A 98 -0.75 -3.54 -9.33
CA ALA A 98 0.00 -4.66 -8.81
C ALA A 98 -0.13 -5.84 -9.78
N PRO A 99 0.95 -6.32 -10.45
CA PRO A 99 0.84 -7.25 -11.57
C PRO A 99 0.08 -8.53 -11.25
N SER A 100 0.40 -9.18 -10.14
CA SER A 100 -0.19 -10.47 -9.78
C SER A 100 -1.67 -10.36 -9.39
N PRO A 101 -2.08 -9.50 -8.44
CA PRO A 101 -3.49 -9.40 -8.05
C PRO A 101 -4.40 -8.94 -9.19
N THR A 102 -3.89 -8.13 -10.10
CA THR A 102 -4.69 -7.50 -11.15
C THR A 102 -4.64 -8.23 -12.49
N ALA A 103 -3.82 -9.29 -12.63
CA ALA A 103 -3.63 -10.03 -13.87
C ALA A 103 -4.96 -10.42 -14.57
N VAL A 104 -5.99 -10.74 -13.79
CA VAL A 104 -7.29 -11.17 -14.32
C VAL A 104 -8.20 -10.00 -14.70
N ILE A 105 -8.08 -8.85 -13.99
CA ILE A 105 -9.03 -7.74 -14.13
C ILE A 105 -8.51 -6.58 -14.98
N LEU A 106 -7.18 -6.42 -15.09
CA LEU A 106 -6.57 -5.26 -15.74
C LEU A 106 -7.05 -5.08 -17.17
N SER A 107 -6.99 -6.14 -17.98
CA SER A 107 -7.39 -6.09 -19.40
C SER A 107 -8.85 -5.70 -19.58
N SER A 108 -9.75 -6.26 -18.75
CA SER A 108 -11.19 -5.96 -18.85
C SER A 108 -11.51 -4.51 -18.47
N VAL A 109 -10.85 -3.98 -17.43
CA VAL A 109 -11.01 -2.59 -17.03
C VAL A 109 -10.49 -1.64 -18.11
N LEU A 110 -9.32 -1.94 -18.67
CA LEU A 110 -8.73 -1.12 -19.75
C LEU A 110 -9.58 -1.13 -21.02
N CYS A 111 -10.06 -2.30 -21.43
CA CYS A 111 -10.92 -2.42 -22.60
C CYS A 111 -12.17 -1.54 -22.46
N ARG A 112 -12.89 -1.68 -21.35
CA ARG A 112 -14.08 -0.86 -21.07
C ARG A 112 -13.79 0.64 -20.94
N TYR A 113 -12.62 0.97 -20.38
CA TYR A 113 -12.21 2.37 -20.30
C TYR A 113 -11.95 2.97 -21.67
N HIS A 114 -11.28 2.26 -22.57
CA HIS A 114 -11.06 2.72 -23.95
C HIS A 114 -12.37 2.86 -24.73
N GLU A 115 -13.37 2.03 -24.47
CA GLU A 115 -14.72 2.20 -25.05
C GLU A 115 -15.38 3.53 -24.61
N LEU A 116 -15.19 3.91 -23.33
CA LEU A 116 -15.75 5.14 -22.76
C LEU A 116 -14.92 6.40 -23.08
N SER A 117 -13.66 6.22 -23.46
CA SER A 117 -12.71 7.32 -23.71
C SER A 117 -11.66 6.94 -24.78
N PRO A 118 -12.07 6.85 -26.08
CA PRO A 118 -11.21 6.32 -27.14
C PRO A 118 -9.92 7.15 -27.41
N GLY A 119 -9.91 8.46 -27.06
CA GLY A 119 -8.76 9.35 -27.27
C GLY A 119 -7.86 9.50 -26.05
N ALA A 120 -8.25 8.95 -24.89
CA ALA A 120 -7.50 9.17 -23.66
C ALA A 120 -6.17 8.42 -23.66
N ARG A 121 -5.09 9.11 -23.28
CA ARG A 121 -3.80 8.50 -23.01
C ARG A 121 -3.81 7.87 -21.63
N LEU A 122 -3.29 6.65 -21.52
CA LEU A 122 -3.22 5.95 -20.27
C LEU A 122 -1.80 5.41 -20.06
N THR A 123 -1.23 5.71 -18.91
CA THR A 123 0.09 5.20 -18.50
C THR A 123 -0.07 4.29 -17.30
N LEU A 124 0.45 3.06 -17.43
CA LEU A 124 0.43 2.04 -16.39
C LEU A 124 1.79 2.00 -15.68
N HIS A 125 1.76 2.02 -14.36
CA HIS A 125 2.94 1.94 -13.52
C HIS A 125 2.86 0.69 -12.64
N ASP A 126 3.81 -0.24 -12.82
CA ASP A 126 4.01 -1.36 -11.90
C ASP A 126 4.63 -0.82 -10.62
N LEU A 127 3.89 -0.88 -9.53
CA LEU A 127 4.24 -0.25 -8.26
C LEU A 127 3.89 -1.15 -7.07
N THR A 128 4.66 -1.02 -6.02
CA THR A 128 4.35 -1.61 -4.71
C THR A 128 3.12 -0.96 -4.10
N HIS A 129 2.50 -1.63 -3.15
CA HIS A 129 1.34 -1.10 -2.41
C HIS A 129 1.63 0.26 -1.77
N THR A 130 2.78 0.41 -1.13
CA THR A 130 3.21 1.67 -0.48
C THR A 130 3.41 2.80 -1.48
N GLU A 131 4.00 2.52 -2.65
CA GLU A 131 4.19 3.50 -3.72
C GLU A 131 2.85 3.94 -4.32
N MET A 132 1.91 3.01 -4.53
CA MET A 132 0.55 3.35 -5.00
C MET A 132 -0.18 4.26 -4.02
N LEU A 133 -0.16 3.95 -2.72
CA LEU A 133 -0.78 4.79 -1.68
C LEU A 133 -0.14 6.17 -1.62
N SER A 134 1.19 6.25 -1.66
CA SER A 134 1.91 7.52 -1.63
C SER A 134 1.69 8.33 -2.91
N GLY A 135 1.69 7.68 -4.06
CA GLY A 135 1.44 8.28 -5.36
C GLY A 135 0.03 8.88 -5.48
N LEU A 136 -1.00 8.17 -4.98
CA LEU A 136 -2.38 8.67 -4.91
C LEU A 136 -2.50 9.89 -3.98
N LYS A 137 -1.93 9.81 -2.77
CA LYS A 137 -1.95 10.91 -1.80
C LYS A 137 -1.19 12.15 -2.30
N ALA A 138 -0.11 11.94 -3.03
CA ALA A 138 0.69 13.01 -3.63
C ALA A 138 0.16 13.52 -4.99
N GLY A 139 -0.94 12.94 -5.53
CA GLY A 139 -1.48 13.30 -6.84
C GLY A 139 -0.61 12.90 -8.03
N LYS A 140 0.41 12.08 -7.83
CA LYS A 140 1.24 11.52 -8.91
C LYS A 140 0.48 10.44 -9.70
N LEU A 141 -0.42 9.73 -9.03
CA LEU A 141 -1.33 8.76 -9.63
C LEU A 141 -2.77 9.28 -9.55
N HIS A 142 -3.56 8.94 -10.54
CA HIS A 142 -4.99 9.23 -10.59
C HIS A 142 -5.80 8.10 -9.94
N ALA A 143 -5.39 6.85 -10.16
CA ALA A 143 -6.00 5.65 -9.60
C ALA A 143 -4.96 4.55 -9.41
N ALA A 144 -5.33 3.47 -8.70
CA ALA A 144 -4.53 2.26 -8.63
C ALA A 144 -5.42 1.00 -8.63
N LEU A 145 -5.00 -0.02 -9.37
CA LEU A 145 -5.60 -1.36 -9.34
C LEU A 145 -4.76 -2.23 -8.40
N THR A 146 -5.35 -2.65 -7.29
CA THR A 146 -4.60 -3.33 -6.23
C THR A 146 -5.52 -4.16 -5.32
N ILE A 147 -4.93 -4.86 -4.36
CA ILE A 147 -5.65 -5.45 -3.22
C ILE A 147 -6.16 -4.33 -2.31
N ARG A 148 -7.33 -4.53 -1.67
CA ARG A 148 -7.89 -3.57 -0.71
C ARG A 148 -6.86 -3.22 0.37
N PRO A 149 -6.54 -1.94 0.56
CA PRO A 149 -5.69 -1.49 1.65
C PRO A 149 -6.31 -1.73 3.03
N ALA A 150 -5.49 -1.76 4.07
CA ALA A 150 -5.96 -1.80 5.44
C ALA A 150 -6.81 -0.56 5.78
N ALA A 151 -7.77 -0.68 6.71
CA ALA A 151 -8.69 0.41 7.03
C ALA A 151 -7.98 1.71 7.44
N GLY A 152 -6.83 1.62 8.11
CA GLY A 152 -6.02 2.78 8.50
C GLY A 152 -5.38 3.54 7.33
N GLU A 153 -5.20 2.91 6.18
CA GLU A 153 -4.58 3.47 4.99
C GLU A 153 -5.59 4.14 4.04
N MET A 154 -6.88 3.82 4.20
CA MET A 154 -7.99 4.27 3.35
C MET A 154 -8.38 5.74 3.51
N ARG A 155 -7.75 6.46 4.43
CA ARG A 155 -8.13 7.85 4.71
C ARG A 155 -7.98 8.75 3.48
N GLY A 156 -9.08 9.36 3.03
CA GLY A 156 -9.16 10.20 1.83
C GLY A 156 -9.16 9.43 0.51
N LEU A 157 -9.32 8.09 0.57
CA LEU A 157 -9.37 7.21 -0.58
C LEU A 157 -10.68 6.42 -0.61
N ASN A 158 -11.17 6.13 -1.81
CA ASN A 158 -12.25 5.20 -2.09
C ASN A 158 -11.69 3.93 -2.70
N PHE A 159 -12.36 2.82 -2.45
CA PHE A 159 -12.01 1.53 -3.03
C PHE A 159 -13.26 0.82 -3.59
N GLU A 160 -13.25 0.60 -4.89
CA GLU A 160 -14.30 -0.17 -5.57
C GLU A 160 -13.85 -1.61 -5.77
N VAL A 161 -14.54 -2.56 -5.15
CA VAL A 161 -14.26 -3.99 -5.32
C VAL A 161 -14.69 -4.42 -6.71
N ILE A 162 -13.76 -4.99 -7.47
CA ILE A 162 -14.04 -5.58 -8.78
C ILE A 162 -14.17 -7.10 -8.65
N ARG A 163 -13.28 -7.73 -7.89
CA ARG A 163 -13.30 -9.18 -7.70
C ARG A 163 -12.88 -9.58 -6.28
N ARG A 164 -13.46 -10.67 -5.79
CA ARG A 164 -13.06 -11.35 -4.57
C ARG A 164 -12.40 -12.66 -4.92
N HIS A 165 -11.21 -12.90 -4.38
CA HIS A 165 -10.47 -14.13 -4.59
C HIS A 165 -10.37 -14.90 -3.28
N PRO A 166 -10.71 -16.20 -3.28
CA PRO A 166 -10.44 -17.07 -2.14
C PRO A 166 -8.96 -17.01 -1.76
N VAL A 167 -8.70 -17.10 -0.46
CA VAL A 167 -7.33 -17.25 0.06
C VAL A 167 -7.06 -18.71 0.32
N GLY A 168 -5.86 -19.14 -0.01
CA GLY A 168 -5.40 -20.49 0.16
C GLY A 168 -3.88 -20.54 0.17
N ILE A 169 -3.36 -21.66 -0.31
CA ILE A 169 -1.93 -21.86 -0.52
C ILE A 169 -1.62 -22.25 -1.95
N ILE A 170 -0.40 -22.03 -2.37
CA ILE A 170 0.18 -22.76 -3.49
C ILE A 170 1.19 -23.79 -2.97
N CYS A 171 1.24 -24.93 -3.64
CA CYS A 171 2.22 -25.99 -3.39
C CYS A 171 2.70 -26.60 -4.73
N SER A 172 3.82 -27.29 -4.70
CA SER A 172 4.29 -28.08 -5.85
C SER A 172 3.32 -29.24 -6.14
N HIS A 173 3.22 -29.67 -7.39
CA HIS A 173 2.46 -30.87 -7.78
C HIS A 173 2.96 -32.15 -7.12
N SER A 174 4.24 -32.20 -6.74
CA SER A 174 4.83 -33.32 -5.99
C SER A 174 4.50 -33.32 -4.49
N SER A 175 3.90 -32.24 -3.98
CA SER A 175 3.51 -32.14 -2.56
C SER A 175 2.37 -33.13 -2.25
N PRO A 176 2.42 -33.83 -1.12
CA PRO A 176 1.29 -34.65 -0.65
C PRO A 176 -0.03 -33.87 -0.53
N LEU A 177 0.05 -32.56 -0.28
CA LEU A 177 -1.12 -31.68 -0.21
C LEU A 177 -1.80 -31.48 -1.57
N ALA A 178 -1.08 -31.60 -2.67
CA ALA A 178 -1.61 -31.35 -4.00
C ALA A 178 -2.79 -32.26 -4.41
N GLN A 179 -2.94 -33.40 -3.74
CA GLN A 179 -4.05 -34.35 -3.94
C GLN A 179 -5.31 -33.97 -3.15
N GLN A 180 -5.24 -32.96 -2.29
CA GLN A 180 -6.40 -32.53 -1.49
C GLN A 180 -7.20 -31.45 -2.20
N PRO A 181 -8.53 -31.40 -2.01
CA PRO A 181 -9.35 -30.32 -2.57
C PRO A 181 -9.18 -28.98 -1.83
N ALA A 182 -8.77 -29.02 -0.58
CA ALA A 182 -8.60 -27.83 0.29
C ALA A 182 -7.65 -28.16 1.46
N VAL A 183 -7.13 -27.14 2.12
CA VAL A 183 -6.18 -27.30 3.23
C VAL A 183 -6.65 -26.58 4.50
N ARG A 184 -6.33 -27.14 5.68
CA ARG A 184 -6.60 -26.49 6.97
C ARG A 184 -5.48 -25.50 7.32
N PRO A 185 -5.80 -24.29 7.83
CA PRO A 185 -4.78 -23.33 8.29
C PRO A 185 -3.78 -23.93 9.30
N SER A 186 -4.22 -24.84 10.17
CA SER A 186 -3.38 -25.51 11.16
C SER A 186 -2.30 -26.44 10.57
N VAL A 187 -2.54 -26.98 9.37
CA VAL A 187 -1.53 -27.77 8.63
C VAL A 187 -0.47 -26.82 8.08
N VAL A 188 -0.90 -25.73 7.45
CA VAL A 188 0.00 -24.73 6.86
C VAL A 188 0.86 -24.03 7.92
N ALA A 189 0.30 -23.78 9.10
CA ALA A 189 1.00 -23.18 10.23
C ALA A 189 2.21 -24.02 10.74
N ARG A 190 2.25 -25.30 10.41
CA ARG A 190 3.33 -26.24 10.77
C ARG A 190 4.21 -26.63 9.58
N SER A 191 3.99 -26.03 8.43
CA SER A 191 4.73 -26.30 7.21
C SER A 191 5.81 -25.24 7.00
N GLU A 192 6.79 -25.58 6.19
CA GLU A 192 7.78 -24.62 5.69
C GLU A 192 7.13 -23.61 4.75
N LEU A 193 7.38 -22.31 4.97
CA LEU A 193 6.74 -21.25 4.23
C LEU A 193 7.75 -20.45 3.40
N VAL A 194 7.36 -20.18 2.17
CA VAL A 194 7.93 -19.16 1.28
C VAL A 194 7.07 -17.91 1.41
N ILE A 195 7.68 -16.79 1.70
CA ILE A 195 6.96 -15.53 1.95
C ILE A 195 7.46 -14.40 1.06
N TYR A 196 6.65 -13.35 0.95
CA TYR A 196 7.11 -12.09 0.40
C TYR A 196 7.99 -11.35 1.41
N ARG A 197 9.06 -10.71 0.92
CA ARG A 197 9.99 -9.94 1.74
C ARG A 197 9.28 -8.76 2.41
N ALA A 198 9.52 -8.56 3.70
CA ALA A 198 8.88 -7.52 4.50
C ALA A 198 9.21 -6.08 4.04
N THR A 199 10.35 -5.85 3.39
CA THR A 199 10.70 -4.53 2.81
C THR A 199 9.79 -4.14 1.66
N GLU A 200 9.34 -5.12 0.85
CA GLU A 200 8.48 -4.91 -0.31
C GLU A 200 6.99 -5.01 0.08
N PHE A 201 6.68 -5.92 1.00
CA PHE A 201 5.31 -6.23 1.43
C PHE A 201 5.22 -6.27 2.97
N PRO A 202 5.31 -5.12 3.65
CA PRO A 202 5.45 -5.06 5.11
C PRO A 202 4.29 -5.68 5.88
N GLU A 203 3.08 -5.68 5.31
CA GLU A 203 1.90 -6.21 5.96
C GLU A 203 1.63 -7.70 5.70
N TYR A 204 2.34 -8.30 4.72
CA TYR A 204 2.08 -9.67 4.28
C TYR A 204 2.27 -10.70 5.42
N LEU A 205 3.37 -10.61 6.14
CA LEU A 205 3.66 -11.55 7.22
C LEU A 205 2.63 -11.46 8.36
N GLN A 206 2.19 -10.24 8.69
CA GLN A 206 1.13 -10.02 9.68
C GLN A 206 -0.20 -10.60 9.19
N TRP A 207 -0.52 -10.40 7.92
CA TRP A 207 -1.72 -10.96 7.30
C TRP A 207 -1.71 -12.49 7.30
N VAL A 208 -0.59 -13.14 6.93
CA VAL A 208 -0.42 -14.59 6.99
C VAL A 208 -0.59 -15.11 8.42
N SER A 209 0.06 -14.47 9.40
CA SER A 209 -0.04 -14.83 10.81
C SER A 209 -1.47 -14.79 11.33
N LYS A 210 -2.24 -13.77 10.91
CA LYS A 210 -3.66 -13.63 11.27
C LYS A 210 -4.51 -14.74 10.67
N ILE A 211 -4.29 -15.10 9.40
CA ILE A 211 -5.01 -16.21 8.73
C ILE A 211 -4.70 -17.54 9.39
N LEU A 212 -3.43 -17.82 9.65
CA LEU A 212 -2.97 -19.07 10.25
C LEU A 212 -3.21 -19.12 11.77
N ARG A 213 -3.62 -18.00 12.38
CA ARG A 213 -3.86 -17.86 13.84
C ARG A 213 -2.65 -18.23 14.69
N VAL A 214 -1.46 -17.84 14.25
CA VAL A 214 -0.20 -18.08 14.97
C VAL A 214 0.61 -16.79 15.04
N SER A 215 1.48 -16.66 16.05
CA SER A 215 2.43 -15.54 16.11
C SER A 215 3.48 -15.67 15.01
N GLN A 216 3.97 -14.54 14.50
CA GLN A 216 4.97 -14.51 13.42
C GLN A 216 6.23 -15.34 13.74
N GLY A 217 6.73 -15.27 14.97
CA GLY A 217 7.90 -16.03 15.41
C GLY A 217 7.72 -17.56 15.47
N ARG A 218 6.52 -18.07 15.23
CA ARG A 218 6.24 -19.51 15.14
C ARG A 218 6.13 -20.02 13.69
N LEU A 219 6.17 -19.13 12.70
CA LEU A 219 6.14 -19.51 11.29
C LEU A 219 7.52 -20.03 10.88
N MET A 220 7.55 -21.18 10.22
CA MET A 220 8.78 -21.78 9.68
C MET A 220 9.07 -21.17 8.29
N ILE A 221 9.67 -19.99 8.28
CA ILE A 221 10.03 -19.28 7.05
C ILE A 221 11.35 -19.84 6.54
N ILE A 222 11.34 -20.39 5.31
CA ILE A 222 12.54 -20.98 4.69
C ILE A 222 13.11 -20.09 3.58
N GLN A 223 12.28 -19.19 3.01
CA GLN A 223 12.73 -18.29 1.95
C GLN A 223 11.86 -17.04 1.88
N GLU A 224 12.51 -15.90 1.59
CA GLU A 224 11.86 -14.63 1.26
C GLU A 224 12.06 -14.31 -0.22
N CYS A 225 11.00 -13.84 -0.88
CA CYS A 225 10.96 -13.47 -2.29
C CYS A 225 10.51 -12.04 -2.47
N THR A 226 10.96 -11.38 -3.54
CA THR A 226 10.64 -9.98 -3.83
C THR A 226 9.39 -9.80 -4.68
N ASP A 227 8.93 -10.86 -5.36
CA ASP A 227 7.83 -10.80 -6.32
C ASP A 227 7.11 -12.15 -6.45
N ALA A 228 5.97 -12.14 -7.12
CA ALA A 228 5.11 -13.32 -7.28
C ALA A 228 5.74 -14.44 -8.12
N LEU A 229 6.54 -14.09 -9.14
CA LEU A 229 7.18 -15.09 -9.99
C LEU A 229 8.24 -15.87 -9.22
N SER A 230 9.02 -15.18 -8.38
CA SER A 230 10.01 -15.81 -7.48
C SER A 230 9.36 -16.71 -6.45
N VAL A 231 8.20 -16.30 -5.86
CA VAL A 231 7.41 -17.16 -4.97
C VAL A 231 6.94 -18.42 -5.70
N VAL A 232 6.34 -18.26 -6.88
CA VAL A 232 5.84 -19.38 -7.70
C VAL A 232 6.98 -20.32 -8.07
N ALA A 233 8.13 -19.79 -8.55
CA ALA A 233 9.28 -20.60 -8.96
C ALA A 233 9.85 -21.40 -7.77
N THR A 234 9.97 -20.78 -6.60
CA THR A 234 10.45 -21.45 -5.38
C THR A 234 9.51 -22.58 -4.98
N VAL A 235 8.21 -22.32 -4.91
CA VAL A 235 7.21 -23.34 -4.54
C VAL A 235 7.14 -24.45 -5.60
N ALA A 236 7.21 -24.12 -6.88
CA ALA A 236 7.20 -25.09 -7.97
C ALA A 236 8.41 -26.04 -7.91
N SER A 237 9.56 -25.59 -7.40
CA SER A 237 10.75 -26.42 -7.18
C SER A 237 10.60 -27.45 -6.04
N GLY A 238 9.44 -27.49 -5.37
CA GLY A 238 9.16 -28.39 -4.26
C GLY A 238 9.55 -27.85 -2.88
N ARG A 239 9.97 -26.58 -2.79
CA ARG A 239 10.37 -25.94 -1.53
C ARG A 239 9.22 -25.15 -0.93
N GLY A 240 8.70 -25.65 0.20
CA GLY A 240 7.72 -24.94 1.01
C GLY A 240 6.36 -24.73 0.38
N LEU A 241 5.56 -23.92 1.05
CA LEU A 241 4.23 -23.47 0.66
C LEU A 241 4.18 -21.94 0.70
N ALA A 242 3.28 -21.30 -0.07
CA ALA A 242 3.02 -19.88 0.10
C ALA A 242 1.52 -19.63 0.30
N VAL A 243 1.16 -18.74 1.25
CA VAL A 243 -0.22 -18.31 1.49
C VAL A 243 -0.53 -17.16 0.55
N VAL A 244 -1.50 -17.32 -0.34
CA VAL A 244 -1.78 -16.37 -1.41
C VAL A 244 -3.29 -16.30 -1.72
N GLY A 245 -3.71 -15.26 -2.45
CA GLY A 245 -5.02 -15.25 -3.11
C GLY A 245 -5.01 -16.11 -4.38
N GLU A 246 -6.17 -16.63 -4.75
CA GLU A 246 -6.34 -17.46 -5.96
C GLU A 246 -5.87 -16.77 -7.25
N PHE A 247 -5.88 -15.43 -7.29
CA PHE A 247 -5.40 -14.66 -8.45
C PHE A 247 -3.97 -15.05 -8.90
N ILE A 248 -3.18 -15.64 -7.99
CA ILE A 248 -1.84 -16.11 -8.30
C ILE A 248 -1.82 -17.15 -9.43
N THR A 249 -2.91 -17.90 -9.59
CA THR A 249 -3.03 -18.94 -10.64
C THR A 249 -2.94 -18.36 -12.05
N ALA A 250 -3.39 -17.13 -12.24
CA ALA A 250 -3.27 -16.44 -13.53
C ALA A 250 -1.80 -16.17 -13.93
N VAL A 251 -0.93 -15.99 -12.93
CA VAL A 251 0.51 -15.77 -13.14
C VAL A 251 1.27 -17.08 -13.08
N ALA A 252 0.84 -18.00 -12.23
CA ALA A 252 1.49 -19.28 -12.02
C ALA A 252 1.24 -20.28 -13.18
N GLY A 253 0.07 -20.23 -13.82
CA GLY A 253 -0.34 -21.29 -14.75
C GLY A 253 -0.31 -22.65 -14.06
N ASP A 254 0.12 -23.68 -14.76
CA ASP A 254 0.18 -25.07 -14.27
C ASP A 254 1.44 -25.41 -13.47
N ARG A 255 2.25 -24.41 -13.09
CA ARG A 255 3.52 -24.67 -12.36
C ARG A 255 3.32 -25.09 -10.92
N VAL A 256 2.18 -24.73 -10.31
CA VAL A 256 1.83 -25.03 -8.91
C VAL A 256 0.36 -25.36 -8.77
N ARG A 257 0.00 -26.03 -7.69
CA ARG A 257 -1.39 -26.32 -7.32
C ARG A 257 -1.86 -25.29 -6.30
N PHE A 258 -2.98 -24.62 -6.58
CA PHE A 258 -3.68 -23.79 -5.60
C PHE A 258 -4.67 -24.64 -4.80
N LEU A 259 -4.68 -24.47 -3.48
CA LEU A 259 -5.60 -25.13 -2.55
C LEU A 259 -6.26 -24.07 -1.67
N PRO A 260 -7.58 -23.90 -1.73
CA PRO A 260 -8.28 -22.98 -0.84
C PRO A 260 -8.25 -23.48 0.61
N PHE A 261 -8.43 -22.58 1.58
CA PHE A 261 -8.63 -23.01 2.97
C PHE A 261 -10.03 -23.62 3.17
N VAL A 262 -10.10 -24.71 3.91
CA VAL A 262 -11.34 -25.48 4.19
C VAL A 262 -12.46 -24.61 4.75
N SER A 263 -12.15 -23.58 5.54
CA SER A 263 -13.14 -22.73 6.20
C SER A 263 -13.77 -21.67 5.28
N GLY A 264 -13.32 -21.51 4.03
CA GLY A 264 -13.91 -20.59 3.04
C GLY A 264 -14.00 -19.10 3.43
N ALA A 265 -13.55 -18.75 4.63
CA ALA A 265 -13.84 -17.48 5.28
C ALA A 265 -12.87 -16.34 4.91
N HIS A 266 -11.84 -16.62 4.11
CA HIS A 266 -10.81 -15.63 3.81
C HIS A 266 -10.82 -15.30 2.32
N PHE A 267 -11.06 -14.02 2.03
CA PHE A 267 -11.01 -13.49 0.67
C PHE A 267 -10.06 -12.30 0.62
N GLN A 268 -9.39 -12.16 -0.51
CA GLN A 268 -8.72 -10.91 -0.87
C GLN A 268 -9.58 -10.18 -1.90
N GLU A 269 -9.90 -8.92 -1.61
CA GLU A 269 -10.63 -8.05 -2.51
C GLU A 269 -9.64 -7.30 -3.39
N VAL A 270 -9.79 -7.45 -4.70
CA VAL A 270 -9.02 -6.73 -5.72
C VAL A 270 -9.93 -5.72 -6.39
N GLY A 271 -9.43 -4.52 -6.59
CA GLY A 271 -10.26 -3.44 -7.11
C GLY A 271 -9.51 -2.16 -7.44
N LEU A 272 -10.30 -1.11 -7.67
CA LEU A 272 -9.84 0.21 -8.01
C LEU A 272 -9.80 1.10 -6.78
N LEU A 273 -8.62 1.65 -6.50
CA LEU A 273 -8.34 2.62 -5.43
C LEU A 273 -8.16 4.00 -6.06
N TYR A 274 -8.83 5.03 -5.54
CA TYR A 274 -8.75 6.40 -6.03
C TYR A 274 -9.09 7.41 -4.93
N ARG A 275 -8.80 8.70 -5.13
CA ARG A 275 -9.08 9.73 -4.14
C ARG A 275 -10.56 10.03 -4.04
N GLN A 276 -11.03 10.44 -2.84
CA GLN A 276 -12.43 10.81 -2.59
C GLN A 276 -12.82 12.15 -3.23
N SER A 277 -11.88 13.09 -3.37
CA SER A 277 -12.09 14.43 -3.92
C SER A 277 -11.30 14.64 -5.21
N GLY A 278 -11.70 15.64 -6.02
CA GLY A 278 -11.03 15.99 -7.26
C GLY A 278 -11.20 14.93 -8.37
N LEU A 279 -12.41 14.35 -8.48
CA LEU A 279 -12.72 13.35 -9.50
C LEU A 279 -13.02 14.04 -10.84
N GLY A 280 -12.00 14.13 -11.70
CA GLY A 280 -12.18 14.53 -13.08
C GLY A 280 -12.99 13.51 -13.89
N GLU A 281 -13.38 13.92 -15.10
CA GLU A 281 -14.22 13.12 -15.98
C GLU A 281 -13.58 11.74 -16.31
N ASN A 282 -12.28 11.73 -16.58
CA ASN A 282 -11.53 10.51 -16.91
C ASN A 282 -11.52 9.50 -15.75
N ILE A 283 -11.43 9.97 -14.49
CA ILE A 283 -11.53 9.08 -13.33
C ILE A 283 -12.93 8.53 -13.16
N ARG A 284 -13.98 9.34 -13.38
CA ARG A 284 -15.37 8.85 -13.32
C ARG A 284 -15.62 7.76 -14.37
N LYS A 285 -15.11 7.93 -15.60
CA LYS A 285 -15.14 6.92 -16.65
C LYS A 285 -14.38 5.66 -16.26
N LEU A 286 -13.21 5.79 -15.64
CA LEU A 286 -12.44 4.64 -15.15
C LEU A 286 -13.18 3.89 -14.05
N VAL A 287 -13.81 4.60 -13.10
CA VAL A 287 -14.65 3.99 -12.06
C VAL A 287 -15.83 3.25 -12.69
N ALA A 288 -16.50 3.86 -13.66
CA ALA A 288 -17.60 3.19 -14.39
C ALA A 288 -17.11 1.93 -15.12
N ALA A 289 -15.95 1.98 -15.79
CA ALA A 289 -15.32 0.83 -16.44
C ALA A 289 -14.99 -0.29 -15.43
N ALA A 290 -14.44 0.08 -14.28
CA ALA A 290 -14.11 -0.87 -13.22
C ALA A 290 -15.37 -1.55 -12.65
N LEU A 291 -16.42 -0.77 -12.38
CA LEU A 291 -17.70 -1.29 -11.90
C LEU A 291 -18.38 -2.22 -12.92
N ALA A 292 -18.34 -1.87 -14.21
CA ALA A 292 -18.85 -2.71 -15.29
C ALA A 292 -18.01 -3.99 -15.51
N SER A 293 -16.78 -4.03 -15.02
CA SER A 293 -15.90 -5.20 -15.07
C SER A 293 -16.08 -6.16 -13.88
N LYS A 294 -17.01 -5.87 -12.95
CA LYS A 294 -17.36 -6.78 -11.85
C LYS A 294 -17.86 -8.10 -12.44
N GLN A 295 -17.20 -9.19 -12.08
CA GLN A 295 -17.72 -10.52 -12.36
C GLN A 295 -18.62 -10.94 -11.19
N PRO A 296 -19.76 -11.61 -11.46
CA PRO A 296 -20.55 -12.21 -10.40
C PRO A 296 -19.67 -13.21 -9.63
N SER A 297 -19.79 -13.17 -8.30
CA SER A 297 -19.05 -14.02 -7.34
C SER A 297 -19.47 -15.47 -7.47
#